data_dce86349e219df4081fe221e371ad3c4
#
_entry.id   dce86349e219df4081fe221e371ad3c4
#
_cell.length_a   1.000
_cell.length_b   1.000
_cell.length_c   1.000
_cell.angle_alpha   90.00
_cell.angle_beta   90.00
_cell.angle_gamma   90.00
#
_symmetry.space_group_name_H-M   'P 1'
#
loop_
_entity.id
_entity.type
_entity.pdbx_description
1 polymer ?
#
loop_
_entity_poly.entity_id
_entity_poly.type
_entity_poly.pdbx_seq_one_letter_code
_entity_poly.pdbx_strand_id
1 'polypeptide(L)'
;MGMLRSRGWRLVGSVALAATLAAAGCANDTDTASTPTTAASTGDDRSTTTAEATTTAPERSCDQEPTMSPVEAAPVAATPSDVDVTSFDGTTIRLHWFPAPGDDRHPTVLMGPGWSQPGSTLAQDPILFGALGIAGMNEAGYNVLTWDPRGFGESTGLASVNDPEREGRDVQVLLDWVAEQRVAVVDRPGDPRVGMVGASYGGGIQLTVAAIDCRVDALVPSLAWHSLRTSLHKSETVKAGWAGFLNTAAVTFGGRLDPHISSAAESGVGQGILSDEDREWFISRGPGDLIDQVSVPTLFVQGTVDTLFTLDEAVVNYESLRSRNVPTAMIWFCGGHGTCLTDEGDATLVNERSFAWLDKYLKGNDSADTGDRVDVVDQNAKHWTAADYPVELADPVTAEGAGELTLDATSAAGPLAAPRSGANDILSGSVLAITPSKAATALEVKIDPGKVDALALGAPRLEMSYSGTTPAGDRPTRVFAQLVDDDTGIVLGNQITPIDIVLDGTQRDVSVDLEMIAFHLQPGHTVTLQLVATTVAYAQPRLGGSLDASKISISLPVANDVTPG
;
A
#
# COMPACT_ATOMS: atom_id res chain seq x y z
N MET A 1 50.73 31.26 -12.90
CA MET A 1 51.12 30.06 -13.61
C MET A 1 50.91 28.87 -12.70
N GLY A 2 49.90 28.08 -12.91
CA GLY A 2 49.54 26.93 -12.08
C GLY A 2 48.22 26.34 -12.60
N MET A 3 48.33 25.33 -13.45
CA MET A 3 47.19 24.69 -14.13
C MET A 3 46.36 23.84 -13.16
N LEU A 4 45.09 24.14 -13.02
CA LEU A 4 44.08 23.26 -12.43
C LEU A 4 43.61 22.26 -13.50
N ARG A 5 43.83 20.98 -13.23
CA ARG A 5 43.32 19.87 -14.02
C ARG A 5 41.85 19.58 -13.61
N SER A 6 40.93 19.82 -14.53
CA SER A 6 39.53 19.38 -14.45
C SER A 6 39.46 17.87 -14.64
N ARG A 7 38.85 17.15 -13.66
CA ARG A 7 38.44 15.77 -13.85
C ARG A 7 37.05 15.78 -14.49
N GLY A 8 36.97 15.24 -15.70
CA GLY A 8 35.73 15.09 -16.44
C GLY A 8 34.85 14.01 -15.85
N TRP A 9 33.63 14.36 -15.63
CA TRP A 9 32.53 13.43 -15.36
C TRP A 9 32.11 12.75 -16.65
N ARG A 10 32.14 11.42 -16.67
CA ARG A 10 31.60 10.64 -17.76
C ARG A 10 30.08 10.56 -17.60
N LEU A 11 29.36 11.12 -18.54
CA LEU A 11 27.93 10.89 -18.76
C LEU A 11 27.72 9.39 -19.07
N VAL A 12 26.94 8.72 -18.24
CA VAL A 12 26.38 7.40 -18.55
C VAL A 12 25.14 7.63 -19.41
N GLY A 13 25.20 7.10 -20.62
CA GLY A 13 24.15 7.31 -21.61
C GLY A 13 22.83 6.67 -21.26
N SER A 14 21.78 7.43 -21.51
CA SER A 14 20.39 7.00 -21.43
C SER A 14 20.10 5.92 -22.47
N VAL A 15 19.74 4.72 -22.04
CA VAL A 15 19.15 3.69 -22.89
C VAL A 15 17.64 3.84 -22.83
N ALA A 16 17.06 4.37 -23.88
CA ALA A 16 15.62 4.35 -24.09
C ALA A 16 15.22 2.94 -24.53
N LEU A 17 14.49 2.21 -23.69
CA LEU A 17 13.92 0.91 -24.03
C LEU A 17 12.48 1.12 -24.50
N ALA A 18 12.29 1.10 -25.81
CA ALA A 18 10.98 1.02 -26.42
C ALA A 18 10.49 -0.43 -26.36
N ALA A 19 9.47 -0.70 -25.55
CA ALA A 19 8.82 -2.00 -25.53
C ALA A 19 7.81 -2.10 -26.67
N THR A 20 8.17 -2.84 -27.71
CA THR A 20 7.23 -3.29 -28.75
C THR A 20 6.54 -4.56 -28.28
N LEU A 21 5.22 -4.48 -28.07
CA LEU A 21 4.36 -5.63 -27.84
C LEU A 21 4.17 -6.37 -29.18
N ALA A 22 4.72 -7.57 -29.29
CA ALA A 22 4.39 -8.52 -30.33
C ALA A 22 3.32 -9.48 -29.82
N ALA A 23 2.16 -9.48 -30.48
CA ALA A 23 1.11 -10.47 -30.28
C ALA A 23 1.51 -11.78 -30.97
N ALA A 24 1.51 -12.90 -30.23
CA ALA A 24 1.52 -14.23 -30.81
C ALA A 24 0.43 -15.06 -30.16
N GLY A 25 -0.49 -15.54 -30.97
CA GLY A 25 -1.61 -16.39 -30.57
C GLY A 25 -1.35 -17.87 -30.85
N CYS A 26 -2.37 -18.70 -30.49
CA CYS A 26 -2.61 -20.13 -30.74
C CYS A 26 -2.02 -21.09 -29.70
N ALA A 27 -2.76 -22.00 -29.16
CA ALA A 27 -3.97 -22.76 -29.26
C ALA A 27 -3.82 -24.09 -28.50
N ASN A 28 -4.92 -24.59 -27.90
CA ASN A 28 -5.28 -25.99 -27.53
C ASN A 28 -4.41 -26.74 -26.50
N ASP A 29 -4.96 -27.42 -25.51
CA ASP A 29 -6.00 -28.46 -25.43
C ASP A 29 -6.39 -28.83 -23.98
N THR A 30 -7.69 -29.09 -23.84
CA THR A 30 -8.49 -30.07 -23.08
C THR A 30 -8.18 -30.59 -21.67
N ASP A 31 -9.31 -30.58 -20.90
CA ASP A 31 -9.82 -31.54 -19.89
C ASP A 31 -9.31 -31.46 -18.44
N THR A 32 -10.13 -31.37 -17.45
CA THR A 32 -11.32 -32.07 -17.00
C THR A 32 -11.92 -31.39 -15.75
N ALA A 33 -13.26 -31.42 -15.64
CA ALA A 33 -14.05 -30.85 -14.55
C ALA A 33 -14.03 -31.67 -13.26
N SER A 34 -14.06 -30.98 -12.11
CA SER A 34 -14.60 -31.52 -10.86
C SER A 34 -15.26 -30.40 -10.06
N THR A 35 -16.53 -30.64 -9.74
CA THR A 35 -17.47 -29.79 -8.99
C THR A 35 -17.16 -29.80 -7.48
N PRO A 36 -17.28 -28.68 -6.77
CA PRO A 36 -17.43 -28.69 -5.32
C PRO A 36 -18.87 -28.32 -4.89
N THR A 37 -19.29 -29.06 -3.90
CA THR A 37 -20.57 -29.05 -3.22
C THR A 37 -20.73 -27.83 -2.31
N THR A 38 -21.87 -27.17 -2.39
CA THR A 38 -22.34 -26.09 -1.51
C THR A 38 -22.63 -26.58 -0.09
N ALA A 39 -22.16 -25.88 0.92
CA ALA A 39 -22.66 -25.98 2.28
C ALA A 39 -23.18 -24.61 2.74
N ALA A 40 -24.47 -24.55 3.10
CA ALA A 40 -25.15 -23.42 3.66
C ALA A 40 -24.83 -23.28 5.15
N SER A 41 -24.58 -22.05 5.65
CA SER A 41 -24.55 -21.76 7.06
C SER A 41 -25.67 -20.79 7.44
N THR A 42 -26.41 -21.19 8.44
CA THR A 42 -27.57 -20.54 9.08
C THR A 42 -27.12 -19.40 9.97
N GLY A 43 -27.90 -18.29 9.93
CA GLY A 43 -27.68 -17.11 10.77
C GLY A 43 -27.95 -17.35 12.25
N ASP A 44 -27.30 -16.56 13.06
CA ASP A 44 -27.62 -16.44 14.48
C ASP A 44 -27.69 -14.95 14.90
N ASP A 45 -28.79 -14.67 15.56
CA ASP A 45 -29.27 -13.39 16.04
C ASP A 45 -28.46 -12.97 17.28
N ARG A 46 -27.88 -11.78 17.32
CA ARG A 46 -27.26 -11.25 18.54
C ARG A 46 -27.76 -9.86 18.91
N SER A 47 -28.54 -9.89 19.96
CA SER A 47 -29.00 -8.77 20.75
C SER A 47 -27.85 -7.91 21.30
N THR A 48 -27.96 -6.61 21.10
CA THR A 48 -27.10 -5.56 21.64
C THR A 48 -27.37 -5.32 23.11
N THR A 49 -26.32 -5.44 23.94
CA THR A 49 -26.26 -4.80 25.27
C THR A 49 -24.95 -4.01 25.34
N THR A 50 -25.09 -2.70 25.34
CA THR A 50 -24.02 -1.73 25.64
C THR A 50 -23.57 -1.85 27.09
N ALA A 51 -22.32 -2.24 27.31
CA ALA A 51 -21.61 -2.03 28.56
C ALA A 51 -20.29 -1.32 28.21
N GLU A 52 -20.17 -0.06 28.64
CA GLU A 52 -18.88 0.64 28.68
C GLU A 52 -17.93 -0.13 29.61
N ALA A 53 -17.00 -0.85 29.02
CA ALA A 53 -15.87 -1.40 29.71
C ALA A 53 -14.64 -0.54 29.37
N THR A 54 -14.18 0.25 30.33
CA THR A 54 -12.82 0.80 30.33
C THR A 54 -11.85 -0.38 30.40
N THR A 55 -11.50 -0.91 29.23
CA THR A 55 -10.43 -1.90 29.11
C THR A 55 -9.11 -1.16 28.93
N THR A 56 -8.27 -1.19 29.95
CA THR A 56 -6.83 -0.90 29.80
C THR A 56 -6.26 -1.80 28.71
N ALA A 57 -5.41 -1.22 27.86
CA ALA A 57 -4.66 -1.99 26.85
C ALA A 57 -3.98 -3.20 27.54
N PRO A 58 -3.90 -4.37 26.91
CA PRO A 58 -3.22 -5.52 27.49
C PRO A 58 -1.77 -5.17 27.80
N GLU A 59 -1.33 -5.43 29.04
CA GLU A 59 0.10 -5.35 29.38
C GLU A 59 0.88 -6.32 28.49
N ARG A 60 1.80 -5.78 27.68
CA ARG A 60 2.74 -6.60 26.91
C ARG A 60 3.73 -7.23 27.87
N SER A 61 3.70 -8.54 28.02
CA SER A 61 4.84 -9.27 28.55
C SER A 61 5.61 -9.86 27.37
N CYS A 62 6.77 -9.29 27.09
CA CYS A 62 7.69 -9.84 26.11
C CYS A 62 8.59 -10.85 26.82
N ASP A 63 8.14 -12.09 26.91
CA ASP A 63 8.89 -13.19 27.53
C ASP A 63 9.72 -13.99 26.49
N GLN A 64 9.80 -13.51 25.24
CA GLN A 64 10.62 -14.14 24.22
C GLN A 64 12.10 -14.05 24.60
N GLU A 65 12.74 -15.19 24.79
CA GLU A 65 14.19 -15.29 24.81
C GLU A 65 14.72 -14.87 23.41
N PRO A 66 15.82 -14.10 23.33
CA PRO A 66 16.46 -13.82 22.04
C PRO A 66 16.72 -15.14 21.31
N THR A 67 16.11 -15.32 20.15
CA THR A 67 16.18 -16.59 19.41
C THR A 67 17.49 -16.75 18.65
N MET A 68 18.41 -15.80 18.78
CA MET A 68 19.62 -15.72 17.98
C MET A 68 20.87 -15.87 18.84
N SER A 69 21.87 -16.54 18.29
CA SER A 69 23.23 -16.54 18.85
C SER A 69 23.74 -15.10 18.89
N PRO A 70 24.48 -14.70 19.94
CA PRO A 70 25.05 -13.37 19.99
C PRO A 70 25.83 -13.11 18.71
N VAL A 71 25.46 -12.04 18.01
CA VAL A 71 26.25 -11.53 16.91
C VAL A 71 27.59 -11.12 17.51
N GLU A 72 28.70 -11.68 17.03
CA GLU A 72 30.04 -11.14 17.35
C GLU A 72 30.17 -9.74 16.73
N ALA A 73 29.46 -8.79 17.30
CA ALA A 73 29.55 -7.41 16.89
C ALA A 73 30.62 -6.73 17.74
N ALA A 74 31.64 -6.23 17.08
CA ALA A 74 32.54 -5.29 17.73
C ALA A 74 31.68 -4.12 18.28
N PRO A 75 31.94 -3.62 19.53
CA PRO A 75 31.22 -2.48 20.06
C PRO A 75 31.38 -1.30 19.11
N VAL A 76 30.29 -0.90 18.48
CA VAL A 76 30.32 0.19 17.51
C VAL A 76 30.43 1.52 18.26
N ALA A 77 31.26 2.39 17.75
CA ALA A 77 31.42 3.73 18.26
C ALA A 77 30.09 4.51 18.15
N ALA A 78 29.90 5.54 18.98
CA ALA A 78 28.82 6.52 18.86
C ALA A 78 29.04 7.42 17.62
N THR A 79 29.31 6.81 16.47
CA THR A 79 29.57 7.45 15.18
C THR A 79 28.90 6.64 14.08
N PRO A 80 28.45 7.28 12.99
CA PRO A 80 27.87 6.58 11.84
C PRO A 80 28.82 5.49 11.31
N SER A 81 28.26 4.32 11.01
CA SER A 81 29.02 3.17 10.52
C SER A 81 28.17 2.20 9.72
N ASP A 82 28.80 1.55 8.75
CA ASP A 82 28.24 0.44 8.00
C ASP A 82 28.76 -0.87 8.60
N VAL A 83 27.87 -1.83 8.83
CA VAL A 83 28.19 -3.11 9.47
C VAL A 83 27.53 -4.25 8.71
N ASP A 84 28.28 -5.34 8.51
CA ASP A 84 27.74 -6.60 8.03
C ASP A 84 27.39 -7.49 9.22
N VAL A 85 26.14 -7.93 9.30
CA VAL A 85 25.68 -8.89 10.29
C VAL A 85 25.28 -10.19 9.60
N THR A 86 25.53 -11.33 10.25
CA THR A 86 25.13 -12.62 9.73
C THR A 86 23.74 -12.96 10.26
N SER A 87 22.79 -13.16 9.36
CA SER A 87 21.43 -13.58 9.71
C SER A 87 21.36 -15.08 10.03
N PHE A 88 20.21 -15.51 10.52
CA PHE A 88 19.93 -16.85 11.03
C PHE A 88 20.25 -18.00 10.06
N ASP A 89 20.22 -17.75 8.75
CA ASP A 89 20.46 -18.73 7.68
C ASP A 89 21.83 -18.56 7.00
N GLY A 90 22.69 -17.69 7.54
CA GLY A 90 23.99 -17.37 6.97
C GLY A 90 23.95 -16.23 5.94
N THR A 91 22.78 -15.65 5.68
CA THR A 91 22.66 -14.45 4.84
C THR A 91 23.38 -13.28 5.51
N THR A 92 24.17 -12.54 4.75
CA THR A 92 24.78 -11.29 5.22
C THR A 92 23.80 -10.14 5.00
N ILE A 93 23.49 -9.41 6.06
CA ILE A 93 22.68 -8.19 6.03
C ILE A 93 23.59 -7.01 6.30
N ARG A 94 23.63 -6.05 5.37
CA ARG A 94 24.30 -4.76 5.53
C ARG A 94 23.36 -3.83 6.29
N LEU A 95 23.80 -3.33 7.45
CA LEU A 95 23.12 -2.28 8.19
C LEU A 95 23.94 -0.98 8.19
N HIS A 96 23.24 0.13 8.36
CA HIS A 96 23.81 1.47 8.44
C HIS A 96 23.34 2.11 9.74
N TRP A 97 24.28 2.45 10.62
CA TRP A 97 24.01 2.97 11.95
C TRP A 97 24.29 4.46 12.03
N PHE A 98 23.32 5.22 12.52
CA PHE A 98 23.38 6.66 12.73
C PHE A 98 22.96 6.98 14.15
N PRO A 99 23.87 6.98 15.13
CA PRO A 99 23.54 7.31 16.50
C PRO A 99 23.15 8.78 16.64
N ALA A 100 22.26 9.07 17.58
CA ALA A 100 21.97 10.44 17.98
C ALA A 100 23.24 11.13 18.52
N PRO A 101 23.36 12.45 18.37
CA PRO A 101 24.54 13.18 18.85
C PRO A 101 24.72 13.07 20.37
N GLY A 102 25.95 12.87 20.81
CA GLY A 102 26.31 12.79 22.24
C GLY A 102 26.59 11.37 22.70
N ASP A 103 26.75 11.24 24.03
CA ASP A 103 27.06 9.96 24.69
C ASP A 103 25.86 9.39 25.49
N ASP A 104 24.74 10.09 25.49
CA ASP A 104 23.52 9.64 26.14
C ASP A 104 22.89 8.46 25.39
N ARG A 105 22.02 7.73 26.08
CA ARG A 105 21.25 6.67 25.47
C ARG A 105 19.96 7.22 24.89
N HIS A 106 19.65 6.81 23.67
CA HIS A 106 18.45 7.22 22.95
C HIS A 106 17.67 5.99 22.47
N PRO A 107 16.33 6.08 22.35
CA PRO A 107 15.54 5.08 21.63
C PRO A 107 16.00 4.99 20.18
N THR A 108 15.80 3.85 19.55
CA THR A 108 16.22 3.61 18.17
C THR A 108 15.02 3.55 17.23
N VAL A 109 15.14 4.16 16.05
CA VAL A 109 14.17 4.03 14.97
C VAL A 109 14.81 3.21 13.85
N LEU A 110 14.19 2.09 13.49
CA LEU A 110 14.52 1.31 12.31
C LEU A 110 13.76 1.88 11.12
N MET A 111 14.48 2.26 10.05
CA MET A 111 13.90 2.84 8.85
C MET A 111 14.07 1.88 7.67
N GLY A 112 13.00 1.17 7.33
CA GLY A 112 12.96 0.23 6.21
C GLY A 112 12.89 0.94 4.86
N PRO A 113 13.69 0.51 3.85
CA PRO A 113 13.63 1.08 2.50
C PRO A 113 12.41 0.58 1.69
N GLY A 114 12.15 1.25 0.56
CA GLY A 114 11.19 0.78 -0.43
C GLY A 114 11.70 -0.45 -1.22
N TRP A 115 10.81 -1.05 -2.01
CA TRP A 115 11.15 -2.18 -2.87
C TRP A 115 12.31 -1.88 -3.80
N SER A 116 13.22 -2.82 -3.96
CA SER A 116 14.44 -2.72 -4.77
C SER A 116 15.49 -1.70 -4.32
N GLN A 117 15.29 -1.03 -3.19
CA GLN A 117 16.21 -0.02 -2.67
C GLN A 117 17.11 -0.59 -1.57
N PRO A 118 18.35 -0.11 -1.48
CA PRO A 118 19.18 -0.29 -0.29
C PRO A 118 18.67 0.60 0.85
N GLY A 119 19.12 0.36 2.06
CA GLY A 119 18.97 1.27 3.18
C GLY A 119 19.58 2.63 2.87
N SER A 120 18.90 3.71 3.29
CA SER A 120 19.46 5.04 3.07
C SER A 120 20.74 5.25 3.89
N THR A 121 21.75 5.80 3.25
CA THR A 121 23.00 6.26 3.87
C THR A 121 23.15 7.77 3.80
N LEU A 122 22.20 8.47 3.20
CA LEU A 122 22.22 9.90 2.99
C LEU A 122 21.56 10.61 4.17
N ALA A 123 22.36 11.03 5.15
CA ALA A 123 21.85 11.64 6.38
C ALA A 123 20.97 12.87 6.14
N GLN A 124 21.15 13.60 5.05
CA GLN A 124 20.41 14.83 4.72
C GLN A 124 19.24 14.60 3.76
N ASP A 125 19.02 13.38 3.28
CA ASP A 125 17.89 13.08 2.42
C ASP A 125 16.60 12.96 3.25
N PRO A 126 15.55 13.71 2.89
CA PRO A 126 14.22 13.45 3.42
C PRO A 126 13.70 12.15 2.78
N ILE A 127 13.77 11.04 3.49
CA ILE A 127 13.40 9.72 2.96
C ILE A 127 11.88 9.61 2.82
N LEU A 128 11.15 10.16 3.79
CA LEU A 128 9.70 10.08 3.86
C LEU A 128 9.10 11.44 4.20
N PHE A 129 8.12 11.87 3.45
CA PHE A 129 7.29 13.06 3.74
C PHE A 129 8.10 14.31 4.13
N GLY A 130 9.30 14.46 3.60
CA GLY A 130 10.16 15.64 3.78
C GLY A 130 10.99 15.69 5.07
N ALA A 131 10.54 15.19 6.21
CA ALA A 131 11.27 15.29 7.48
C ALA A 131 11.56 13.93 8.16
N LEU A 132 10.84 12.88 7.80
CA LEU A 132 11.09 11.54 8.33
C LEU A 132 12.33 10.92 7.67
N GLY A 133 13.49 11.47 7.97
CA GLY A 133 14.80 11.06 7.49
C GLY A 133 15.81 10.95 8.63
N ILE A 134 17.02 10.49 8.34
CA ILE A 134 18.05 10.24 9.33
C ILE A 134 18.37 11.51 10.14
N ALA A 135 18.56 12.66 9.48
CA ALA A 135 18.86 13.92 10.17
C ALA A 135 17.73 14.34 11.10
N GLY A 136 16.48 14.35 10.62
CA GLY A 136 15.32 14.75 11.43
C GLY A 136 15.11 13.84 12.64
N MET A 137 15.31 12.53 12.49
CA MET A 137 15.25 11.59 13.61
C MET A 137 16.40 11.80 14.61
N ASN A 138 17.61 12.03 14.15
CA ASN A 138 18.74 12.34 15.03
C ASN A 138 18.54 13.67 15.77
N GLU A 139 18.05 14.72 15.10
CA GLU A 139 17.73 16.01 15.71
C GLU A 139 16.60 15.86 16.75
N ALA A 140 15.65 14.99 16.49
CA ALA A 140 14.61 14.63 17.46
C ALA A 140 15.13 13.73 18.60
N GLY A 141 16.38 13.30 18.59
CA GLY A 141 16.99 12.49 19.66
C GLY A 141 16.70 11.00 19.57
N TYR A 142 16.66 10.47 18.36
CA TYR A 142 16.62 9.03 18.10
C TYR A 142 17.91 8.55 17.47
N ASN A 143 18.40 7.38 17.85
CA ASN A 143 19.31 6.62 17.01
C ASN A 143 18.55 6.13 15.78
N VAL A 144 19.22 6.04 14.64
CA VAL A 144 18.62 5.51 13.41
C VAL A 144 19.42 4.32 12.90
N LEU A 145 18.71 3.26 12.54
CA LEU A 145 19.26 2.13 11.81
C LEU A 145 18.48 1.99 10.50
N THR A 146 19.20 2.02 9.38
CA THR A 146 18.70 1.60 8.08
C THR A 146 19.43 0.33 7.65
N TRP A 147 18.89 -0.42 6.72
CA TRP A 147 19.55 -1.65 6.25
C TRP A 147 19.19 -1.95 4.80
N ASP A 148 20.07 -2.70 4.16
CA ASP A 148 19.79 -3.31 2.86
C ASP A 148 19.00 -4.61 3.11
N PRO A 149 17.75 -4.73 2.67
CA PRO A 149 17.01 -5.99 2.80
C PRO A 149 17.72 -7.12 2.04
N ARG A 150 17.53 -8.38 2.50
CA ARG A 150 18.06 -9.52 1.74
C ARG A 150 17.67 -9.43 0.25
N GLY A 151 18.61 -9.73 -0.62
CA GLY A 151 18.42 -9.64 -2.06
C GLY A 151 18.62 -8.25 -2.67
N PHE A 152 18.73 -7.19 -1.88
CA PHE A 152 18.98 -5.82 -2.34
C PHE A 152 20.30 -5.26 -1.80
N GLY A 153 20.78 -4.18 -2.41
CA GLY A 153 22.01 -3.50 -2.02
C GLY A 153 23.19 -4.45 -1.89
N GLU A 154 23.97 -4.27 -0.81
CA GLU A 154 25.13 -5.07 -0.46
C GLU A 154 24.76 -6.35 0.33
N SER A 155 23.53 -6.48 0.83
CA SER A 155 23.05 -7.70 1.49
C SER A 155 22.98 -8.87 0.53
N THR A 156 23.25 -10.09 1.02
CA THR A 156 23.15 -11.33 0.22
C THR A 156 21.74 -11.93 0.28
N GLY A 157 21.56 -13.15 -0.18
CA GLY A 157 20.27 -13.86 -0.18
C GLY A 157 19.34 -13.45 -1.30
N LEU A 158 18.05 -13.80 -1.16
CA LEU A 158 16.99 -13.52 -2.13
C LEU A 158 15.86 -12.73 -1.44
N ALA A 159 15.36 -11.70 -2.12
CA ALA A 159 14.18 -10.96 -1.66
C ALA A 159 12.94 -11.83 -1.73
N SER A 160 12.23 -11.96 -0.61
CA SER A 160 11.07 -12.84 -0.42
C SER A 160 9.79 -12.07 -0.01
N VAL A 161 9.76 -10.77 -0.24
CA VAL A 161 8.60 -9.87 -0.07
C VAL A 161 8.08 -9.85 1.37
N ASN A 162 8.94 -9.44 2.30
CA ASN A 162 8.63 -9.35 3.74
C ASN A 162 8.10 -10.67 4.34
N ASP A 163 8.70 -11.78 3.91
CA ASP A 163 8.44 -13.10 4.48
C ASP A 163 8.75 -13.10 5.98
N PRO A 164 7.82 -13.45 6.88
CA PRO A 164 8.08 -13.52 8.30
C PRO A 164 9.23 -14.46 8.67
N GLU A 165 9.43 -15.56 7.91
CA GLU A 165 10.49 -16.53 8.14
C GLU A 165 11.83 -16.15 7.48
N ARG A 166 11.90 -15.01 6.77
CA ARG A 166 13.12 -14.53 6.12
C ARG A 166 13.41 -13.08 6.49
N GLU A 167 12.82 -12.10 5.80
CA GLU A 167 13.03 -10.69 6.11
C GLU A 167 12.61 -10.33 7.54
N GLY A 168 11.53 -10.93 8.05
CA GLY A 168 11.12 -10.75 9.45
C GLY A 168 12.21 -11.20 10.41
N ARG A 169 12.81 -12.36 10.19
CA ARG A 169 13.91 -12.88 11.01
C ARG A 169 15.22 -12.10 10.83
N ASP A 170 15.46 -11.52 9.66
CA ASP A 170 16.60 -10.61 9.50
C ASP A 170 16.48 -9.40 10.44
N VAL A 171 15.27 -8.81 10.53
CA VAL A 171 15.05 -7.68 11.43
C VAL A 171 15.16 -8.10 12.90
N GLN A 172 14.81 -9.33 13.28
CA GLN A 172 15.09 -9.84 14.62
C GLN A 172 16.59 -9.79 14.94
N VAL A 173 17.45 -10.16 13.97
CA VAL A 173 18.93 -10.03 14.12
C VAL A 173 19.35 -8.56 14.28
N LEU A 174 18.70 -7.63 13.57
CA LEU A 174 18.96 -6.21 13.72
C LEU A 174 18.55 -5.70 15.12
N LEU A 175 17.45 -6.20 15.70
CA LEU A 175 17.05 -5.88 17.07
C LEU A 175 18.07 -6.40 18.09
N ASP A 176 18.58 -7.62 17.91
CA ASP A 176 19.67 -8.17 18.74
C ASP A 176 20.91 -7.27 18.67
N TRP A 177 21.28 -6.85 17.46
CA TRP A 177 22.43 -5.96 17.26
C TRP A 177 22.23 -4.59 17.93
N VAL A 178 21.02 -3.99 17.83
CA VAL A 178 20.70 -2.70 18.50
C VAL A 178 20.80 -2.83 20.01
N ALA A 179 20.34 -3.94 20.59
CA ALA A 179 20.38 -4.17 22.04
C ALA A 179 21.80 -4.15 22.61
N GLU A 180 22.83 -4.48 21.81
CA GLU A 180 24.23 -4.45 22.21
C GLU A 180 24.88 -3.05 22.06
N GLN A 181 24.18 -2.06 21.47
CA GLN A 181 24.75 -0.75 21.26
C GLN A 181 24.74 0.08 22.57
N ARG A 182 25.90 0.63 22.91
CA ARG A 182 26.10 1.41 24.15
C ARG A 182 25.17 2.62 24.26
N VAL A 183 24.83 3.24 23.14
CA VAL A 183 23.99 4.45 23.06
C VAL A 183 22.50 4.14 22.82
N ALA A 184 22.13 2.88 22.74
CA ALA A 184 20.71 2.48 22.66
C ALA A 184 20.09 2.40 24.05
N VAL A 185 18.86 2.89 24.19
CA VAL A 185 18.00 2.58 25.35
C VAL A 185 17.58 1.13 25.22
N VAL A 186 17.69 0.38 26.31
CA VAL A 186 17.19 -0.99 26.43
C VAL A 186 16.24 -1.06 27.63
N ASP A 187 15.10 -1.69 27.48
CA ASP A 187 14.12 -1.86 28.53
C ASP A 187 14.52 -3.00 29.49
N ARG A 188 15.15 -4.03 28.92
CA ARG A 188 15.78 -5.16 29.61
C ARG A 188 16.91 -5.74 28.74
N PRO A 189 17.80 -6.57 29.29
CA PRO A 189 18.85 -7.20 28.48
C PRO A 189 18.26 -7.89 27.23
N GLY A 190 18.78 -7.54 26.04
CA GLY A 190 18.31 -8.06 24.76
C GLY A 190 17.04 -7.41 24.18
N ASP A 191 16.44 -6.46 24.90
CA ASP A 191 15.20 -5.79 24.52
C ASP A 191 15.43 -4.29 24.34
N PRO A 192 15.83 -3.85 23.12
CA PRO A 192 16.07 -2.44 22.85
C PRO A 192 14.74 -1.71 22.69
N ARG A 193 14.66 -0.45 23.12
CA ARG A 193 13.49 0.41 22.87
C ARG A 193 13.50 0.89 21.43
N VAL A 194 12.58 0.32 20.62
CA VAL A 194 12.60 0.46 19.17
C VAL A 194 11.25 0.85 18.60
N GLY A 195 11.26 1.89 17.76
CA GLY A 195 10.17 2.17 16.82
C GLY A 195 10.59 1.83 15.39
N MET A 196 9.59 1.66 14.53
CA MET A 196 9.84 1.46 13.11
C MET A 196 9.07 2.48 12.27
N VAL A 197 9.73 2.99 11.22
CA VAL A 197 9.14 3.84 10.20
C VAL A 197 9.54 3.33 8.82
N GLY A 198 8.77 3.65 7.80
CA GLY A 198 9.09 3.26 6.42
C GLY A 198 7.82 3.20 5.58
N ALA A 199 7.99 3.32 4.26
CA ALA A 199 6.89 3.26 3.32
C ALA A 199 6.99 2.02 2.42
N SER A 200 5.82 1.58 1.89
CA SER A 200 5.76 0.48 0.92
C SER A 200 6.38 -0.80 1.50
N TYR A 201 7.43 -1.32 0.90
CA TYR A 201 8.18 -2.47 1.41
C TYR A 201 8.67 -2.24 2.86
N GLY A 202 9.18 -1.02 3.16
CA GLY A 202 9.56 -0.60 4.50
C GLY A 202 8.37 -0.39 5.45
N GLY A 203 7.16 -0.22 4.93
CA GLY A 203 5.91 -0.20 5.70
C GLY A 203 5.45 -1.60 6.07
N GLY A 204 5.43 -2.52 5.10
CA GLY A 204 4.98 -3.90 5.30
C GLY A 204 5.86 -4.69 6.28
N ILE A 205 7.19 -4.50 6.25
CA ILE A 205 8.10 -5.20 7.17
C ILE A 205 7.83 -4.88 8.64
N GLN A 206 7.35 -3.67 8.96
CA GLN A 206 7.04 -3.26 10.33
C GLN A 206 5.94 -4.13 10.93
N LEU A 207 4.85 -4.33 10.16
CA LEU A 207 3.72 -5.14 10.60
C LEU A 207 4.11 -6.62 10.74
N THR A 208 4.91 -7.13 9.79
CA THR A 208 5.43 -8.50 9.84
C THR A 208 6.30 -8.71 11.08
N VAL A 209 7.25 -7.80 11.34
CA VAL A 209 8.17 -7.94 12.48
C VAL A 209 7.42 -7.82 13.81
N ALA A 210 6.53 -6.82 13.95
CA ALA A 210 5.77 -6.62 15.19
C ALA A 210 4.79 -7.78 15.49
N ALA A 211 4.44 -8.57 14.46
CA ALA A 211 3.64 -9.78 14.66
C ALA A 211 4.46 -10.97 15.21
N ILE A 212 5.75 -11.05 14.88
CA ILE A 212 6.61 -12.19 15.25
C ILE A 212 7.62 -11.86 16.36
N ASP A 213 7.80 -10.58 16.71
CA ASP A 213 8.74 -10.13 17.73
C ASP A 213 8.11 -9.03 18.59
N CYS A 214 8.08 -9.26 19.88
CA CYS A 214 7.46 -8.36 20.85
C CYS A 214 8.34 -7.16 21.28
N ARG A 215 9.59 -7.08 20.81
CA ARG A 215 10.55 -6.02 21.18
C ARG A 215 10.36 -4.71 20.42
N VAL A 216 9.44 -4.67 19.47
CA VAL A 216 9.08 -3.42 18.80
C VAL A 216 8.05 -2.68 19.64
N ASP A 217 8.22 -1.38 19.88
CA ASP A 217 7.41 -0.58 20.81
C ASP A 217 6.42 0.36 20.13
N ALA A 218 6.73 0.84 18.92
CA ALA A 218 5.84 1.72 18.16
C ALA A 218 6.05 1.59 16.66
N LEU A 219 4.98 1.72 15.89
CA LEU A 219 5.01 1.63 14.43
C LEU A 219 4.43 2.86 13.75
N VAL A 220 5.02 3.21 12.59
CA VAL A 220 4.48 4.17 11.62
C VAL A 220 4.56 3.52 10.21
N PRO A 221 3.75 2.48 9.94
CA PRO A 221 3.73 1.86 8.61
C PRO A 221 3.02 2.78 7.63
N SER A 222 3.78 3.24 6.62
CA SER A 222 3.25 4.09 5.57
C SER A 222 3.08 3.29 4.29
N LEU A 223 1.96 3.50 3.57
CA LEU A 223 1.70 2.89 2.27
C LEU A 223 1.91 1.37 2.28
N ALA A 224 1.51 0.72 3.37
CA ALA A 224 1.67 -0.71 3.57
C ALA A 224 0.45 -1.50 3.05
N TRP A 225 0.60 -2.80 2.93
CA TRP A 225 -0.48 -3.69 2.54
C TRP A 225 -0.93 -4.58 3.72
N HIS A 226 -2.14 -5.08 3.62
CA HIS A 226 -2.64 -6.19 4.43
C HIS A 226 -2.34 -7.53 3.72
N SER A 227 -2.72 -7.62 2.45
CA SER A 227 -2.56 -8.84 1.65
C SER A 227 -2.19 -8.52 0.21
N LEU A 228 -1.18 -9.23 -0.33
CA LEU A 228 -0.84 -9.11 -1.74
C LEU A 228 -1.90 -9.74 -2.67
N ARG A 229 -2.82 -10.52 -2.13
CA ARG A 229 -3.99 -10.98 -2.88
C ARG A 229 -4.93 -9.84 -3.21
N THR A 230 -5.25 -8.99 -2.23
CA THR A 230 -6.16 -7.86 -2.42
C THR A 230 -5.51 -6.70 -3.15
N SER A 231 -4.21 -6.50 -2.97
CA SER A 231 -3.49 -5.39 -3.58
C SER A 231 -2.95 -5.66 -4.99
N LEU A 232 -2.45 -6.87 -5.30
CA LEU A 232 -1.87 -7.20 -6.60
C LEU A 232 -2.70 -8.15 -7.47
N HIS A 233 -3.68 -8.87 -6.87
CA HIS A 233 -4.53 -9.84 -7.56
C HIS A 233 -6.01 -9.68 -7.15
N LYS A 234 -6.52 -8.45 -7.21
CA LYS A 234 -7.89 -8.11 -6.81
C LYS A 234 -8.91 -8.71 -7.78
N SER A 235 -9.97 -9.30 -7.23
CA SER A 235 -11.03 -9.97 -8.03
C SER A 235 -10.44 -10.91 -9.08
N GLU A 236 -9.50 -11.76 -8.67
CA GLU A 236 -8.79 -12.70 -9.54
C GLU A 236 -8.17 -12.04 -10.80
N THR A 237 -7.77 -10.77 -10.69
CA THR A 237 -7.21 -9.97 -11.78
C THR A 237 -5.87 -9.39 -11.38
N VAL A 238 -4.82 -9.75 -12.12
CA VAL A 238 -3.46 -9.26 -11.87
C VAL A 238 -3.39 -7.75 -12.12
N LYS A 239 -2.88 -7.01 -11.15
CA LYS A 239 -2.53 -5.58 -11.29
C LYS A 239 -1.26 -5.45 -12.14
N ALA A 240 -1.39 -5.75 -13.43
CA ALA A 240 -0.26 -5.97 -14.36
C ALA A 240 0.62 -4.73 -14.53
N GLY A 241 0.06 -3.53 -14.46
CA GLY A 241 0.83 -2.29 -14.51
C GLY A 241 1.88 -2.25 -13.39
N TRP A 242 1.45 -2.45 -12.15
CA TRP A 242 2.34 -2.47 -11.00
C TRP A 242 3.25 -3.69 -10.95
N ALA A 243 2.73 -4.89 -11.22
CA ALA A 243 3.56 -6.11 -11.21
C ALA A 243 4.73 -6.00 -12.20
N GLY A 244 4.47 -5.48 -13.41
CA GLY A 244 5.50 -5.23 -14.41
C GLY A 244 6.51 -4.16 -13.99
N PHE A 245 6.03 -3.05 -13.39
CA PHE A 245 6.88 -1.98 -12.89
C PHE A 245 7.81 -2.48 -11.77
N LEU A 246 7.26 -3.13 -10.74
CA LEU A 246 8.04 -3.62 -9.60
C LEU A 246 9.08 -4.66 -9.99
N ASN A 247 8.73 -5.61 -10.87
CA ASN A 247 9.68 -6.59 -11.37
C ASN A 247 10.81 -5.93 -12.18
N THR A 248 10.46 -4.98 -13.07
CA THR A 248 11.44 -4.25 -13.86
C THR A 248 12.38 -3.42 -13.00
N ALA A 249 11.85 -2.74 -11.98
CA ALA A 249 12.65 -1.96 -11.04
C ALA A 249 13.65 -2.86 -10.29
N ALA A 250 13.18 -3.97 -9.72
CA ALA A 250 14.04 -4.88 -8.98
C ALA A 250 15.18 -5.44 -9.84
N VAL A 251 14.89 -5.89 -11.07
CA VAL A 251 15.92 -6.39 -12.00
C VAL A 251 16.90 -5.28 -12.40
N THR A 252 16.40 -4.07 -12.67
CA THR A 252 17.22 -2.93 -13.10
C THR A 252 18.21 -2.50 -12.02
N PHE A 253 17.80 -2.53 -10.75
CA PHE A 253 18.65 -2.18 -9.62
C PHE A 253 19.47 -3.36 -9.07
N GLY A 254 19.51 -4.48 -9.79
CA GLY A 254 20.35 -5.64 -9.46
C GLY A 254 19.82 -6.51 -8.33
N GLY A 255 18.52 -6.44 -8.06
CA GLY A 255 17.86 -7.27 -7.05
C GLY A 255 17.98 -8.76 -7.37
N ARG A 256 18.20 -9.55 -6.34
CA ARG A 256 18.20 -11.02 -6.36
C ARG A 256 16.87 -11.49 -5.77
N LEU A 257 15.98 -11.94 -6.64
CA LEU A 257 14.59 -12.23 -6.32
C LEU A 257 14.36 -13.71 -6.06
N ASP A 258 13.41 -14.03 -5.19
CA ASP A 258 12.84 -15.35 -5.10
C ASP A 258 12.23 -15.75 -6.46
N PRO A 259 12.40 -17.00 -6.93
CA PRO A 259 11.89 -17.45 -8.23
C PRO A 259 10.38 -17.23 -8.45
N HIS A 260 9.57 -17.29 -7.40
CA HIS A 260 8.12 -17.02 -7.46
C HIS A 260 7.80 -15.62 -7.99
N ILE A 261 8.62 -14.62 -7.65
CA ILE A 261 8.42 -13.24 -8.11
C ILE A 261 8.56 -13.15 -9.63
N SER A 262 9.60 -13.77 -10.18
CA SER A 262 9.84 -13.76 -11.62
C SER A 262 8.82 -14.59 -12.38
N SER A 263 8.45 -15.77 -11.85
CA SER A 263 7.40 -16.65 -12.40
C SER A 263 6.05 -15.93 -12.47
N ALA A 264 5.64 -15.33 -11.35
CA ALA A 264 4.38 -14.57 -11.28
C ALA A 264 4.37 -13.33 -12.17
N ALA A 265 5.50 -12.64 -12.31
CA ALA A 265 5.61 -11.51 -13.23
C ALA A 265 5.47 -11.95 -14.69
N GLU A 266 6.12 -13.05 -15.10
CA GLU A 266 6.04 -13.57 -16.46
C GLU A 266 4.61 -14.01 -16.83
N SER A 267 3.98 -14.81 -15.99
CA SER A 267 2.62 -15.33 -16.22
C SER A 267 1.55 -14.26 -16.00
N GLY A 268 1.65 -13.49 -14.91
CA GLY A 268 0.66 -12.50 -14.50
C GLY A 268 0.63 -11.28 -15.44
N VAL A 269 1.78 -10.70 -15.75
CA VAL A 269 1.85 -9.54 -16.64
C VAL A 269 1.63 -9.96 -18.09
N GLY A 270 2.24 -11.09 -18.51
CA GLY A 270 2.17 -11.55 -19.91
C GLY A 270 0.84 -12.19 -20.29
N GLN A 271 0.23 -12.96 -19.38
CA GLN A 271 -0.96 -13.77 -19.68
C GLN A 271 -2.19 -13.41 -18.81
N GLY A 272 -2.01 -12.60 -17.77
CA GLY A 272 -3.05 -12.27 -16.80
C GLY A 272 -3.47 -13.46 -15.91
N ILE A 273 -2.58 -14.45 -15.74
CA ILE A 273 -2.85 -15.69 -15.02
C ILE A 273 -1.73 -15.92 -14.00
N LEU A 274 -2.07 -16.26 -12.77
CA LEU A 274 -1.14 -16.77 -11.77
C LEU A 274 -1.35 -18.26 -11.57
N SER A 275 -0.25 -18.99 -11.36
CA SER A 275 -0.32 -20.35 -10.86
C SER A 275 -0.89 -20.37 -9.43
N ASP A 276 -1.50 -21.48 -9.02
CA ASP A 276 -1.96 -21.63 -7.63
C ASP A 276 -0.79 -21.51 -6.65
N GLU A 277 0.37 -22.06 -7.01
CA GLU A 277 1.60 -22.02 -6.21
C GLU A 277 2.09 -20.57 -6.01
N ASP A 278 2.22 -19.78 -7.07
CA ASP A 278 2.63 -18.37 -6.96
C ASP A 278 1.59 -17.56 -6.19
N ARG A 279 0.29 -17.80 -6.42
CA ARG A 279 -0.77 -17.12 -5.69
C ARG A 279 -0.69 -17.38 -4.18
N GLU A 280 -0.58 -18.62 -3.75
CA GLU A 280 -0.44 -18.99 -2.33
C GLU A 280 0.86 -18.43 -1.74
N TRP A 281 1.95 -18.45 -2.50
CA TRP A 281 3.20 -17.84 -2.09
C TRP A 281 3.04 -16.33 -1.79
N PHE A 282 2.38 -15.56 -2.68
CA PHE A 282 2.13 -14.13 -2.45
C PHE A 282 1.16 -13.87 -1.30
N ILE A 283 0.12 -14.70 -1.12
CA ILE A 283 -0.83 -14.57 0.00
C ILE A 283 -0.11 -14.69 1.35
N SER A 284 0.92 -15.50 1.45
CA SER A 284 1.69 -15.70 2.68
C SER A 284 2.72 -14.57 2.96
N ARG A 285 2.70 -13.47 2.21
CA ARG A 285 3.62 -12.33 2.33
C ARG A 285 2.95 -11.10 2.90
N GLY A 286 3.61 -10.45 3.87
CA GLY A 286 3.04 -9.34 4.63
C GLY A 286 2.30 -9.82 5.87
N PRO A 287 1.57 -8.93 6.55
CA PRO A 287 0.92 -9.31 7.79
C PRO A 287 -0.18 -10.35 7.58
N GLY A 288 -1.10 -10.18 6.62
CA GLY A 288 -2.25 -11.06 6.46
C GLY A 288 -2.88 -11.38 7.83
N ASP A 289 -3.15 -12.65 8.10
CA ASP A 289 -3.70 -13.08 9.40
C ASP A 289 -2.73 -12.84 10.59
N LEU A 290 -1.44 -12.60 10.32
CA LEU A 290 -0.48 -12.26 11.39
C LEU A 290 -0.77 -10.88 12.00
N ILE A 291 -1.56 -10.03 11.37
CA ILE A 291 -1.95 -8.73 11.93
C ILE A 291 -2.60 -8.90 13.32
N ASP A 292 -3.24 -10.02 13.59
CA ASP A 292 -3.86 -10.34 14.88
C ASP A 292 -2.83 -10.58 16.01
N GLN A 293 -1.56 -10.75 15.68
CA GLN A 293 -0.47 -10.84 16.64
C GLN A 293 0.14 -9.46 16.96
N VAL A 294 -0.09 -8.45 16.13
CA VAL A 294 0.43 -7.10 16.36
C VAL A 294 -0.29 -6.46 17.55
N SER A 295 0.46 -6.08 18.59
CA SER A 295 -0.07 -5.48 19.82
C SER A 295 0.60 -4.16 20.19
N VAL A 296 1.34 -3.56 19.25
CA VAL A 296 2.08 -2.31 19.44
C VAL A 296 1.28 -1.09 18.98
N PRO A 297 1.45 0.06 19.67
CA PRO A 297 0.92 1.34 19.19
C PRO A 297 1.29 1.58 17.72
N THR A 298 0.29 1.79 16.87
CA THR A 298 0.48 1.89 15.42
C THR A 298 -0.23 3.11 14.83
N LEU A 299 0.52 3.96 14.12
CA LEU A 299 0.00 5.05 13.31
C LEU A 299 0.07 4.65 11.83
N PHE A 300 -1.05 4.26 11.24
CA PHE A 300 -1.13 3.98 9.80
C PHE A 300 -1.12 5.27 8.99
N VAL A 301 -0.32 5.32 7.92
CA VAL A 301 -0.27 6.45 6.98
C VAL A 301 -0.54 5.90 5.58
N GLN A 302 -1.68 6.28 4.98
CA GLN A 302 -2.10 5.74 3.69
C GLN A 302 -2.46 6.84 2.70
N GLY A 303 -2.18 6.58 1.42
CA GLY A 303 -2.45 7.54 0.34
C GLY A 303 -3.86 7.40 -0.23
N THR A 304 -4.59 8.51 -0.37
CA THR A 304 -5.92 8.53 -1.01
C THR A 304 -5.87 8.30 -2.52
N VAL A 305 -4.70 8.44 -3.11
CA VAL A 305 -4.45 8.16 -4.54
C VAL A 305 -3.42 7.05 -4.76
N ASP A 306 -3.25 6.18 -3.74
CA ASP A 306 -2.36 5.03 -3.86
C ASP A 306 -2.97 3.96 -4.77
N THR A 307 -2.38 3.79 -5.94
CA THR A 307 -2.85 2.84 -6.95
C THR A 307 -2.24 1.44 -6.81
N LEU A 308 -1.24 1.27 -5.93
CA LEU A 308 -0.63 -0.03 -5.62
C LEU A 308 -1.31 -0.67 -4.41
N PHE A 309 -1.20 -0.03 -3.24
CA PHE A 309 -1.79 -0.46 -1.97
C PHE A 309 -2.91 0.52 -1.61
N THR A 310 -4.14 0.13 -1.94
CA THR A 310 -5.29 1.01 -1.82
C THR A 310 -5.72 1.22 -0.36
N LEU A 311 -6.61 2.16 -0.08
CA LEU A 311 -6.99 2.54 1.29
C LEU A 311 -7.49 1.36 2.13
N ASP A 312 -8.16 0.40 1.51
CA ASP A 312 -8.68 -0.80 2.17
C ASP A 312 -7.56 -1.65 2.83
N GLU A 313 -6.34 -1.64 2.30
CA GLU A 313 -5.21 -2.35 2.89
C GLU A 313 -4.86 -1.81 4.30
N ALA A 314 -4.86 -0.49 4.46
CA ALA A 314 -4.63 0.13 5.77
C ALA A 314 -5.86 -0.02 6.70
N VAL A 315 -7.07 0.09 6.15
CA VAL A 315 -8.32 -0.02 6.90
C VAL A 315 -8.45 -1.39 7.56
N VAL A 316 -8.21 -2.48 6.83
CA VAL A 316 -8.28 -3.84 7.39
C VAL A 316 -7.29 -4.01 8.55
N ASN A 317 -6.06 -3.51 8.39
CA ASN A 317 -5.06 -3.55 9.46
C ASN A 317 -5.48 -2.69 10.67
N TYR A 318 -5.98 -1.47 10.41
CA TYR A 318 -6.46 -0.57 11.45
C TYR A 318 -7.61 -1.18 12.26
N GLU A 319 -8.63 -1.70 11.60
CA GLU A 319 -9.81 -2.32 12.24
C GLU A 319 -9.42 -3.54 13.06
N SER A 320 -8.49 -4.38 12.59
CA SER A 320 -7.97 -5.51 13.37
C SER A 320 -7.33 -5.03 14.69
N LEU A 321 -6.44 -4.04 14.65
CA LEU A 321 -5.80 -3.51 15.87
C LEU A 321 -6.84 -2.84 16.79
N ARG A 322 -7.75 -2.05 16.23
CA ARG A 322 -8.80 -1.36 16.98
C ARG A 322 -9.72 -2.32 17.72
N SER A 323 -10.13 -3.40 17.08
CA SER A 323 -11.01 -4.42 17.68
C SER A 323 -10.39 -5.07 18.92
N ARG A 324 -9.06 -5.07 19.03
CA ARG A 324 -8.28 -5.61 20.14
C ARG A 324 -7.81 -4.53 21.14
N ASN A 325 -8.30 -3.28 21.00
CA ASN A 325 -7.93 -2.13 21.83
C ASN A 325 -6.45 -1.78 21.79
N VAL A 326 -5.74 -2.09 20.73
CA VAL A 326 -4.38 -1.60 20.50
C VAL A 326 -4.45 -0.09 20.25
N PRO A 327 -3.59 0.74 20.86
CA PRO A 327 -3.52 2.16 20.51
C PRO A 327 -3.24 2.32 19.01
N THR A 328 -4.18 2.90 18.26
CA THR A 328 -4.10 2.96 16.81
C THR A 328 -4.69 4.27 16.31
N ALA A 329 -3.99 4.91 15.37
CA ALA A 329 -4.45 6.07 14.62
C ALA A 329 -4.18 5.87 13.13
N MET A 330 -4.83 6.68 12.28
CA MET A 330 -4.72 6.56 10.84
C MET A 330 -4.75 7.94 10.18
N ILE A 331 -3.85 8.16 9.22
CA ILE A 331 -3.80 9.35 8.39
C ILE A 331 -3.99 8.94 6.93
N TRP A 332 -4.94 9.56 6.25
CA TRP A 332 -5.06 9.52 4.80
C TRP A 332 -4.59 10.84 4.22
N PHE A 333 -3.67 10.82 3.26
CA PHE A 333 -3.13 12.02 2.63
C PHE A 333 -3.24 11.92 1.10
N CYS A 334 -3.29 13.05 0.39
CA CYS A 334 -3.29 13.02 -1.08
C CYS A 334 -1.88 12.69 -1.60
N GLY A 335 -1.67 11.43 -1.90
CA GLY A 335 -0.37 10.88 -2.31
C GLY A 335 -0.39 9.37 -2.26
N GLY A 336 0.78 8.75 -2.20
CA GLY A 336 0.97 7.31 -2.15
C GLY A 336 1.87 6.82 -3.27
N HIS A 337 1.68 5.58 -3.73
CA HIS A 337 2.30 5.10 -4.96
C HIS A 337 1.71 5.73 -6.23
N GLY A 338 0.58 6.41 -6.12
CA GLY A 338 0.01 7.29 -7.13
C GLY A 338 0.41 8.75 -6.93
N THR A 339 0.26 9.57 -7.97
CA THR A 339 0.54 11.01 -7.90
C THR A 339 -0.73 11.77 -7.53
N CYS A 340 -0.67 12.65 -6.52
CA CYS A 340 -1.74 13.62 -6.28
C CYS A 340 -1.82 14.56 -7.48
N LEU A 341 -2.96 14.58 -8.18
CA LEU A 341 -3.15 15.36 -9.40
C LEU A 341 -3.77 16.74 -9.12
N THR A 342 -4.06 17.01 -7.87
CA THR A 342 -4.64 18.24 -7.35
C THR A 342 -3.64 18.93 -6.43
N ASP A 343 -4.06 19.31 -5.23
CA ASP A 343 -3.22 19.89 -4.19
C ASP A 343 -3.02 18.86 -3.08
N GLU A 344 -1.79 18.67 -2.62
CA GLU A 344 -1.43 17.69 -1.58
C GLU A 344 -1.90 18.11 -0.18
N GLY A 345 -2.31 19.35 0.01
CA GLY A 345 -2.72 19.90 1.30
C GLY A 345 -1.51 20.19 2.21
N ASP A 346 -1.70 20.00 3.52
CA ASP A 346 -0.64 20.27 4.51
C ASP A 346 0.45 19.19 4.45
N ALA A 347 1.58 19.56 3.88
CA ALA A 347 2.75 18.68 3.75
C ALA A 347 3.42 18.35 5.11
N THR A 348 3.07 19.02 6.22
CA THR A 348 3.67 18.80 7.54
C THR A 348 2.90 17.79 8.38
N LEU A 349 1.61 17.59 8.11
CA LEU A 349 0.71 16.76 8.90
C LEU A 349 1.29 15.37 9.22
N VAL A 350 1.73 14.64 8.20
CA VAL A 350 2.27 13.28 8.38
C VAL A 350 3.53 13.29 9.26
N ASN A 351 4.41 14.27 9.04
CA ASN A 351 5.65 14.40 9.82
C ASN A 351 5.37 14.71 11.29
N GLU A 352 4.57 15.73 11.55
CA GLU A 352 4.25 16.20 12.90
C GLU A 352 3.58 15.08 13.72
N ARG A 353 2.63 14.40 13.11
CA ARG A 353 1.92 13.27 13.73
C ARG A 353 2.84 12.07 13.99
N SER A 354 3.72 11.76 13.05
CA SER A 354 4.68 10.65 13.19
C SER A 354 5.69 10.91 14.31
N PHE A 355 6.25 12.11 14.41
CA PHE A 355 7.14 12.47 15.50
C PHE A 355 6.41 12.49 16.86
N ALA A 356 5.20 13.05 16.92
CA ALA A 356 4.42 13.03 18.15
C ALA A 356 4.07 11.60 18.60
N TRP A 357 3.75 10.71 17.66
CA TRP A 357 3.52 9.29 17.92
C TRP A 357 4.74 8.60 18.51
N LEU A 358 5.89 8.74 17.86
CA LEU A 358 7.15 8.18 18.35
C LEU A 358 7.58 8.78 19.69
N ASP A 359 7.44 10.09 19.87
CA ASP A 359 7.76 10.75 21.15
C ASP A 359 6.91 10.23 22.29
N LYS A 360 5.62 10.03 22.07
CA LYS A 360 4.71 9.47 23.07
C LYS A 360 5.12 8.06 23.47
N TYR A 361 5.32 7.17 22.53
CA TYR A 361 5.48 5.74 22.82
C TYR A 361 6.93 5.30 23.03
N LEU A 362 7.92 6.00 22.47
CA LEU A 362 9.34 5.65 22.67
C LEU A 362 10.02 6.48 23.76
N LYS A 363 9.57 7.74 23.97
CA LYS A 363 10.17 8.60 24.99
C LYS A 363 9.26 8.78 26.22
N GLY A 364 8.04 8.25 26.20
CA GLY A 364 7.08 8.41 27.27
C GLY A 364 6.60 9.86 27.43
N ASN A 365 6.55 10.63 26.32
CA ASN A 365 6.06 11.99 26.34
C ASN A 365 4.53 12.02 26.26
N ASP A 366 3.85 11.93 27.41
CA ASP A 366 2.39 11.98 27.48
C ASP A 366 1.79 13.32 27.00
N SER A 367 2.61 14.37 26.88
CA SER A 367 2.17 15.67 26.38
C SER A 367 2.29 15.81 24.84
N ALA A 368 2.81 14.81 24.16
CA ALA A 368 2.89 14.82 22.70
C ALA A 368 1.47 14.79 22.11
N ASP A 369 1.19 15.76 21.25
CA ASP A 369 -0.09 15.87 20.55
C ASP A 369 -0.16 14.89 19.39
N THR A 370 -0.70 13.72 19.66
CA THR A 370 -0.94 12.71 18.60
C THR A 370 -2.21 13.00 17.78
N GLY A 371 -2.92 14.10 18.07
CA GLY A 371 -4.10 14.59 17.37
C GLY A 371 -5.31 13.64 17.39
N ASP A 372 -6.22 13.81 16.45
CA ASP A 372 -7.39 12.93 16.29
C ASP A 372 -6.97 11.51 15.87
N ARG A 373 -7.86 10.55 16.07
CA ARG A 373 -7.55 9.16 15.71
C ARG A 373 -7.53 8.94 14.21
N VAL A 374 -8.33 9.68 13.47
CA VAL A 374 -8.40 9.60 12.01
C VAL A 374 -8.29 11.00 11.43
N ASP A 375 -7.27 11.21 10.63
CA ASP A 375 -7.08 12.39 9.80
C ASP A 375 -7.26 12.00 8.33
N VAL A 376 -7.99 12.80 7.57
CA VAL A 376 -8.22 12.61 6.14
C VAL A 376 -7.94 13.90 5.39
N VAL A 377 -6.93 13.92 4.55
CA VAL A 377 -6.75 14.95 3.53
C VAL A 377 -7.35 14.41 2.24
N ASP A 378 -8.47 14.97 1.83
CA ASP A 378 -9.17 14.52 0.63
C ASP A 378 -8.45 14.95 -0.66
N GLN A 379 -8.95 14.49 -1.80
CA GLN A 379 -8.34 14.77 -3.11
C GLN A 379 -8.42 16.25 -3.52
N ASN A 380 -9.14 17.10 -2.75
CA ASN A 380 -9.24 18.54 -2.95
C ASN A 380 -8.43 19.33 -1.90
N ALA A 381 -7.48 18.67 -1.23
CA ALA A 381 -6.62 19.23 -0.18
C ALA A 381 -7.34 19.68 1.11
N LYS A 382 -8.62 19.34 1.26
CA LYS A 382 -9.34 19.68 2.47
C LYS A 382 -9.07 18.64 3.55
N HIS A 383 -8.68 19.12 4.74
CA HIS A 383 -8.44 18.29 5.90
C HIS A 383 -9.75 18.07 6.67
N TRP A 384 -9.94 16.83 7.11
CA TRP A 384 -11.05 16.35 7.91
C TRP A 384 -10.53 15.48 9.03
N THR A 385 -11.24 15.49 10.17
CA THR A 385 -10.93 14.61 11.30
C THR A 385 -12.15 13.81 11.71
N ALA A 386 -11.90 12.61 12.26
CA ALA A 386 -12.92 11.76 12.85
C ALA A 386 -12.42 11.10 14.14
N ALA A 387 -13.35 10.82 15.04
CA ALA A 387 -13.06 10.16 16.32
C ALA A 387 -12.64 8.69 16.17
N ASP A 388 -13.09 8.03 15.11
CA ASP A 388 -12.76 6.62 14.79
C ASP A 388 -13.08 6.31 13.31
N TYR A 389 -12.69 5.11 12.85
CA TYR A 389 -13.09 4.54 11.57
C TYR A 389 -13.59 3.09 11.83
N PRO A 390 -14.65 2.61 11.12
CA PRO A 390 -15.44 3.33 10.12
C PRO A 390 -16.21 4.51 10.74
N VAL A 391 -16.39 5.57 9.93
CA VAL A 391 -17.19 6.73 10.31
C VAL A 391 -18.69 6.41 10.26
N GLU A 392 -19.51 7.15 11.01
CA GLU A 392 -20.96 7.09 10.84
C GLU A 392 -21.33 7.65 9.45
N LEU A 393 -22.23 6.98 8.75
CA LEU A 393 -22.67 7.38 7.42
C LEU A 393 -24.03 8.06 7.46
N ALA A 394 -24.19 9.12 6.68
CA ALA A 394 -25.46 9.71 6.31
C ALA A 394 -26.14 8.91 5.17
N ASP A 395 -27.30 9.38 4.71
CA ASP A 395 -27.91 8.83 3.50
C ASP A 395 -26.95 8.94 2.31
N PRO A 396 -26.69 7.86 1.57
CA PRO A 396 -25.75 7.88 0.47
C PRO A 396 -26.25 8.71 -0.72
N VAL A 397 -25.35 9.26 -1.50
CA VAL A 397 -25.68 9.82 -2.82
C VAL A 397 -25.80 8.68 -3.82
N THR A 398 -26.98 8.53 -4.44
CA THR A 398 -27.27 7.41 -5.33
C THR A 398 -27.61 7.87 -6.73
N ALA A 399 -27.29 7.03 -7.72
CA ALA A 399 -27.74 7.20 -9.10
C ALA A 399 -28.06 5.84 -9.74
N GLU A 400 -28.98 5.88 -10.71
CA GLU A 400 -29.34 4.71 -11.51
C GLU A 400 -29.11 4.98 -13.00
N GLY A 401 -28.81 3.91 -13.73
CA GLY A 401 -28.61 3.95 -15.17
C GLY A 401 -28.77 2.60 -15.82
N ALA A 402 -28.63 2.57 -17.12
CA ALA A 402 -28.61 1.37 -17.95
C ALA A 402 -27.90 1.69 -19.26
N GLY A 403 -27.45 0.68 -19.98
CA GLY A 403 -26.83 0.87 -21.29
C GLY A 403 -26.02 -0.31 -21.75
N GLU A 404 -25.38 -0.16 -22.89
CA GLU A 404 -24.54 -1.17 -23.52
C GLU A 404 -23.07 -0.75 -23.52
N LEU A 405 -22.18 -1.70 -23.25
CA LEU A 405 -20.72 -1.55 -23.35
C LEU A 405 -20.20 -2.54 -24.39
N THR A 406 -19.63 -2.03 -25.48
CA THR A 406 -18.84 -2.86 -26.40
C THR A 406 -17.50 -3.19 -25.79
N LEU A 407 -17.13 -4.48 -25.76
CA LEU A 407 -15.87 -4.95 -25.19
C LEU A 407 -14.75 -4.89 -26.24
N ASP A 408 -14.23 -3.70 -26.47
CA ASP A 408 -13.12 -3.46 -27.39
C ASP A 408 -12.07 -2.52 -26.79
N ALA A 409 -10.95 -2.38 -27.51
CA ALA A 409 -9.82 -1.58 -27.06
C ALA A 409 -10.06 -0.06 -27.10
N THR A 410 -11.19 0.43 -27.65
CA THR A 410 -11.52 1.85 -27.67
C THR A 410 -12.15 2.29 -26.34
N SER A 411 -12.74 1.34 -25.59
CA SER A 411 -13.24 1.54 -24.24
C SER A 411 -12.14 1.27 -23.23
N ALA A 412 -11.27 2.26 -23.04
CA ALA A 412 -10.04 2.13 -22.27
C ALA A 412 -9.85 3.27 -21.26
N ALA A 413 -9.47 2.92 -20.02
CA ALA A 413 -9.06 3.85 -18.98
C ALA A 413 -7.51 3.94 -18.90
N GLY A 414 -6.97 5.07 -19.33
CA GLY A 414 -5.54 5.37 -19.27
C GLY A 414 -4.78 5.14 -20.58
N PRO A 415 -3.46 5.44 -20.61
CA PRO A 415 -2.69 6.02 -19.50
C PRO A 415 -3.01 7.48 -19.22
N LEU A 416 -2.70 7.94 -18.02
CA LEU A 416 -2.76 9.36 -17.70
C LEU A 416 -1.67 10.11 -18.48
N ALA A 417 -2.02 11.24 -19.09
CA ALA A 417 -1.04 12.04 -19.81
C ALA A 417 -0.04 12.70 -18.85
N ALA A 418 1.25 12.55 -19.12
CA ALA A 418 2.29 13.21 -18.33
C ALA A 418 2.07 14.74 -18.29
N PRO A 419 2.20 15.39 -17.13
CA PRO A 419 2.14 16.85 -17.03
C PRO A 419 3.20 17.48 -17.91
N ARG A 420 2.83 18.54 -18.65
CA ARG A 420 3.74 19.23 -19.60
C ARG A 420 4.83 20.05 -18.91
N SER A 421 4.87 20.14 -17.61
CA SER A 421 5.80 20.97 -16.85
C SER A 421 6.81 20.11 -16.07
N GLY A 422 8.00 19.93 -16.63
CA GLY A 422 9.28 19.97 -15.91
C GLY A 422 9.66 18.86 -14.91
N ALA A 423 8.81 17.93 -14.57
CA ALA A 423 9.22 16.78 -13.76
C ALA A 423 9.90 15.74 -14.67
N ASN A 424 11.23 15.85 -14.77
CA ASN A 424 12.09 14.88 -15.44
C ASN A 424 12.36 13.64 -14.57
N ASP A 425 11.45 13.29 -13.67
CA ASP A 425 11.56 12.11 -12.85
C ASP A 425 10.98 10.91 -13.61
N ILE A 426 11.88 9.98 -13.97
CA ILE A 426 11.55 8.74 -14.68
C ILE A 426 10.53 7.91 -13.88
N LEU A 427 10.59 7.97 -12.55
CA LEU A 427 9.69 7.24 -11.66
C LEU A 427 8.25 7.76 -11.79
N SER A 428 8.05 9.07 -11.64
CA SER A 428 6.73 9.71 -11.79
C SER A 428 6.14 9.47 -13.18
N GLY A 429 6.95 9.55 -14.25
CA GLY A 429 6.51 9.24 -15.61
C GLY A 429 6.05 7.79 -15.77
N SER A 430 6.72 6.85 -15.13
CA SER A 430 6.36 5.43 -15.17
C SER A 430 5.06 5.15 -14.41
N VAL A 431 4.86 5.78 -13.27
CA VAL A 431 3.62 5.69 -12.48
C VAL A 431 2.43 6.26 -13.25
N LEU A 432 2.58 7.42 -13.90
CA LEU A 432 1.53 8.00 -14.74
C LEU A 432 1.15 7.10 -15.92
N ALA A 433 2.10 6.35 -16.47
CA ALA A 433 1.85 5.42 -17.58
C ALA A 433 0.98 4.22 -17.21
N ILE A 434 0.90 3.87 -15.92
CA ILE A 434 0.06 2.78 -15.38
C ILE A 434 -1.15 3.30 -14.60
N THR A 435 -1.36 4.62 -14.56
CA THR A 435 -2.48 5.26 -13.86
C THR A 435 -3.68 5.38 -14.81
N PRO A 436 -4.91 5.00 -14.37
CA PRO A 436 -6.12 5.17 -15.17
C PRO A 436 -6.46 6.65 -15.36
N SER A 437 -7.10 6.96 -16.49
CA SER A 437 -7.63 8.30 -16.79
C SER A 437 -9.06 8.19 -17.30
N LYS A 438 -9.77 9.33 -17.35
CA LYS A 438 -11.11 9.40 -17.92
C LYS A 438 -11.12 8.77 -19.33
N ALA A 439 -11.98 7.78 -19.52
CA ALA A 439 -12.13 7.09 -20.80
C ALA A 439 -12.95 7.95 -21.77
N ALA A 440 -12.54 7.95 -23.05
CA ALA A 440 -13.30 8.64 -24.10
C ALA A 440 -14.55 7.86 -24.53
N THR A 441 -14.58 6.55 -24.32
CA THR A 441 -15.69 5.65 -24.60
C THR A 441 -15.94 4.78 -23.37
N ALA A 442 -17.12 4.86 -22.80
CA ALA A 442 -17.53 4.11 -21.62
C ALA A 442 -19.06 3.97 -21.58
N LEU A 443 -19.56 3.03 -20.79
CA LEU A 443 -20.94 3.10 -20.32
C LEU A 443 -20.95 4.00 -19.09
N GLU A 444 -21.75 5.06 -19.12
CA GLU A 444 -21.72 6.13 -18.12
C GLU A 444 -23.01 6.23 -17.33
N VAL A 445 -22.86 6.45 -16.00
CA VAL A 445 -23.96 6.83 -15.11
C VAL A 445 -23.58 8.10 -14.38
N LYS A 446 -24.31 9.18 -14.59
CA LYS A 446 -24.08 10.47 -13.97
C LYS A 446 -24.66 10.48 -12.55
N ILE A 447 -23.86 10.90 -11.60
CA ILE A 447 -24.19 11.02 -10.17
C ILE A 447 -24.25 12.51 -9.84
N ASP A 448 -25.44 12.99 -9.49
CA ASP A 448 -25.64 14.39 -9.08
C ASP A 448 -25.84 14.45 -7.56
N PRO A 449 -24.89 15.00 -6.80
CA PRO A 449 -25.04 15.13 -5.35
C PRO A 449 -26.08 16.20 -4.95
N GLY A 450 -26.60 16.98 -5.90
CA GLY A 450 -27.62 17.98 -5.64
C GLY A 450 -27.12 19.10 -4.75
N LYS A 451 -27.54 19.11 -3.48
CA LYS A 451 -27.14 20.11 -2.47
C LYS A 451 -26.20 19.55 -1.41
N VAL A 452 -25.72 18.33 -1.59
CA VAL A 452 -24.79 17.71 -0.64
C VAL A 452 -23.49 18.49 -0.64
N ASP A 453 -23.04 18.86 0.55
CA ASP A 453 -21.74 19.49 0.83
C ASP A 453 -21.11 18.67 1.97
N ALA A 454 -20.46 17.57 1.62
CA ALA A 454 -19.97 16.59 2.57
C ALA A 454 -18.84 15.72 1.98
N LEU A 455 -18.11 15.06 2.84
CA LEU A 455 -17.06 14.12 2.44
C LEU A 455 -17.68 12.78 2.02
N ALA A 456 -17.45 12.34 0.78
CA ALA A 456 -17.62 10.95 0.39
C ALA A 456 -16.38 10.19 0.90
N LEU A 457 -16.58 9.24 1.83
CA LEU A 457 -15.50 8.54 2.51
C LEU A 457 -15.79 7.04 2.60
N GLY A 458 -14.95 6.24 1.99
CA GLY A 458 -15.08 4.79 1.99
C GLY A 458 -15.34 4.21 0.60
N ALA A 459 -15.83 2.97 0.54
CA ALA A 459 -16.04 2.23 -0.69
C ALA A 459 -17.42 2.54 -1.32
N PRO A 460 -17.50 3.09 -2.55
CA PRO A 460 -18.76 3.20 -3.29
C PRO A 460 -19.31 1.81 -3.64
N ARG A 461 -20.62 1.64 -3.57
CA ARG A 461 -21.29 0.37 -3.87
C ARG A 461 -21.91 0.37 -5.25
N LEU A 462 -21.49 -0.56 -6.09
CA LEU A 462 -22.05 -0.79 -7.42
C LEU A 462 -22.89 -2.06 -7.43
N GLU A 463 -24.12 -1.95 -7.93
CA GLU A 463 -24.99 -3.08 -8.24
C GLU A 463 -25.40 -3.02 -9.72
N MET A 464 -25.31 -4.13 -10.42
CA MET A 464 -25.62 -4.18 -11.84
C MET A 464 -26.33 -5.48 -12.21
N SER A 465 -27.49 -5.35 -12.90
CA SER A 465 -28.16 -6.45 -13.60
C SER A 465 -27.74 -6.41 -15.06
N TYR A 466 -27.15 -7.47 -15.56
CA TYR A 466 -26.55 -7.49 -16.89
C TYR A 466 -26.75 -8.80 -17.63
N SER A 467 -26.63 -8.75 -18.94
CA SER A 467 -26.47 -9.89 -19.84
C SER A 467 -25.45 -9.54 -20.91
N GLY A 468 -25.17 -10.45 -21.82
CA GLY A 468 -24.29 -10.17 -22.94
C GLY A 468 -23.65 -11.43 -23.48
N THR A 469 -22.81 -11.26 -24.49
CA THR A 469 -22.09 -12.36 -25.13
C THR A 469 -20.66 -11.98 -25.46
N THR A 470 -19.76 -12.96 -25.39
CA THR A 470 -18.36 -12.80 -25.74
C THR A 470 -17.87 -14.06 -26.47
N PRO A 471 -16.86 -13.97 -27.34
CA PRO A 471 -16.20 -15.15 -27.90
C PRO A 471 -15.64 -16.11 -26.85
N ALA A 472 -15.44 -15.65 -25.61
CA ALA A 472 -15.02 -16.47 -24.48
C ALA A 472 -16.11 -17.46 -24.01
N GLY A 473 -17.39 -17.25 -24.39
CA GLY A 473 -18.54 -18.06 -23.96
C GLY A 473 -18.78 -17.92 -22.45
N ASP A 474 -18.83 -19.03 -21.74
CA ASP A 474 -19.05 -19.13 -20.30
C ASP A 474 -17.79 -18.84 -19.45
N ARG A 475 -16.65 -18.58 -20.08
CA ARG A 475 -15.41 -18.26 -19.34
C ARG A 475 -15.47 -16.86 -18.73
N PRO A 476 -15.05 -16.69 -17.48
CA PRO A 476 -15.03 -15.39 -16.84
C PRO A 476 -14.28 -14.34 -17.66
N THR A 477 -14.84 -13.15 -17.75
CA THR A 477 -14.18 -11.96 -18.27
C THR A 477 -14.33 -10.84 -17.27
N ARG A 478 -13.85 -9.64 -17.58
CA ARG A 478 -13.87 -8.49 -16.66
C ARG A 478 -14.28 -7.25 -17.39
N VAL A 479 -14.96 -6.37 -16.67
CA VAL A 479 -15.06 -4.95 -16.97
C VAL A 479 -14.49 -4.19 -15.80
N PHE A 480 -14.25 -2.91 -15.97
CA PHE A 480 -13.62 -2.09 -14.94
C PHE A 480 -14.49 -0.88 -14.66
N ALA A 481 -14.62 -0.52 -13.38
CA ALA A 481 -15.37 0.63 -12.92
C ALA A 481 -14.44 1.69 -12.34
N GLN A 482 -14.66 2.95 -12.74
CA GLN A 482 -14.00 4.13 -12.17
C GLN A 482 -15.00 5.25 -11.97
N LEU A 483 -14.73 6.14 -11.02
CA LEU A 483 -15.49 7.36 -10.79
C LEU A 483 -14.68 8.55 -11.28
N VAL A 484 -15.30 9.46 -12.00
CA VAL A 484 -14.66 10.64 -12.59
C VAL A 484 -15.33 11.89 -12.06
N ASP A 485 -14.54 12.80 -11.51
CA ASP A 485 -15.00 14.17 -11.25
C ASP A 485 -15.20 14.89 -12.59
N ASP A 486 -16.44 15.31 -12.87
CA ASP A 486 -16.78 15.90 -14.15
C ASP A 486 -16.16 17.30 -14.36
N ASP A 487 -15.86 18.02 -13.28
CA ASP A 487 -15.29 19.37 -13.36
C ASP A 487 -13.81 19.37 -13.73
N THR A 488 -13.05 18.42 -13.18
CA THR A 488 -11.61 18.30 -13.42
C THR A 488 -11.26 17.23 -14.47
N GLY A 489 -12.14 16.28 -14.68
CA GLY A 489 -11.87 15.08 -15.50
C GLY A 489 -10.92 14.08 -14.85
N ILE A 490 -10.64 14.25 -13.54
CA ILE A 490 -9.75 13.37 -12.77
C ILE A 490 -10.54 12.15 -12.27
N VAL A 491 -9.90 10.99 -12.31
CA VAL A 491 -10.44 9.76 -11.70
C VAL A 491 -10.27 9.84 -10.18
N LEU A 492 -11.36 9.65 -9.43
CA LEU A 492 -11.34 9.71 -7.98
C LEU A 492 -10.38 8.67 -7.40
N GLY A 493 -9.50 9.09 -6.51
CA GLY A 493 -8.47 8.24 -5.93
C GLY A 493 -7.43 7.72 -6.94
N ASN A 494 -7.46 8.14 -8.21
CA ASN A 494 -6.77 7.49 -9.32
C ASN A 494 -7.14 5.98 -9.43
N GLN A 495 -8.31 5.58 -8.93
CA GLN A 495 -8.68 4.19 -8.72
C GLN A 495 -9.56 3.64 -9.84
N ILE A 496 -9.35 2.37 -10.15
CA ILE A 496 -10.22 1.60 -11.03
C ILE A 496 -10.39 0.19 -10.46
N THR A 497 -11.62 -0.29 -10.39
CA THR A 497 -11.97 -1.57 -9.77
C THR A 497 -12.29 -2.62 -10.83
N PRO A 498 -11.62 -3.79 -10.85
CA PRO A 498 -12.00 -4.90 -11.72
C PRO A 498 -13.28 -5.58 -11.22
N ILE A 499 -14.19 -5.87 -12.14
CA ILE A 499 -15.47 -6.55 -11.89
C ILE A 499 -15.52 -7.83 -12.70
N ASP A 500 -15.61 -8.97 -12.03
CA ASP A 500 -15.78 -10.26 -12.67
C ASP A 500 -17.19 -10.38 -13.23
N ILE A 501 -17.29 -10.75 -14.51
CA ILE A 501 -18.56 -10.99 -15.20
C ILE A 501 -18.49 -12.25 -16.05
N VAL A 502 -19.66 -12.85 -16.30
CA VAL A 502 -19.84 -13.98 -17.21
C VAL A 502 -20.84 -13.57 -18.28
N LEU A 503 -20.43 -13.63 -19.55
CA LEU A 503 -21.23 -13.20 -20.71
C LEU A 503 -21.56 -14.42 -21.59
N ASP A 504 -22.50 -15.24 -21.12
CA ASP A 504 -22.99 -16.46 -21.78
C ASP A 504 -24.39 -16.31 -22.39
N GLY A 505 -24.90 -15.07 -22.46
CA GLY A 505 -26.25 -14.74 -22.90
C GLY A 505 -27.30 -14.79 -21.79
N THR A 506 -26.92 -15.20 -20.59
CA THR A 506 -27.82 -15.30 -19.43
C THR A 506 -27.88 -13.98 -18.66
N GLN A 507 -29.07 -13.59 -18.19
CA GLN A 507 -29.20 -12.46 -17.24
C GLN A 507 -28.56 -12.82 -15.91
N ARG A 508 -27.70 -11.92 -15.38
CA ARG A 508 -26.98 -12.08 -14.13
C ARG A 508 -26.98 -10.79 -13.35
N ASP A 509 -26.71 -10.90 -12.06
CA ASP A 509 -26.52 -9.77 -11.16
C ASP A 509 -25.11 -9.81 -10.56
N VAL A 510 -24.53 -8.63 -10.36
CA VAL A 510 -23.29 -8.44 -9.62
C VAL A 510 -23.45 -7.29 -8.63
N SER A 511 -22.84 -7.44 -7.46
CA SER A 511 -22.80 -6.42 -6.42
C SER A 511 -21.37 -6.36 -5.89
N VAL A 512 -20.73 -5.19 -6.01
CA VAL A 512 -19.30 -5.02 -5.69
C VAL A 512 -19.05 -3.67 -5.04
N ASP A 513 -18.15 -3.66 -4.04
CA ASP A 513 -17.59 -2.44 -3.51
C ASP A 513 -16.44 -2.01 -4.41
N LEU A 514 -16.48 -0.75 -4.86
CA LEU A 514 -15.39 -0.15 -5.61
C LEU A 514 -14.24 0.21 -4.67
N GLU A 515 -13.09 0.57 -5.22
CA GLU A 515 -11.98 1.09 -4.41
C GLU A 515 -12.42 2.28 -3.57
N MET A 516 -11.93 2.35 -2.33
CA MET A 516 -12.25 3.43 -1.40
C MET A 516 -11.81 4.78 -1.93
N ILE A 517 -12.59 5.80 -1.62
CA ILE A 517 -12.31 7.21 -1.97
C ILE A 517 -12.40 8.09 -0.73
N ALA A 518 -11.73 9.25 -0.81
CA ALA A 518 -11.94 10.39 0.05
C ALA A 518 -12.09 11.62 -0.85
N PHE A 519 -13.33 12.07 -1.05
CA PHE A 519 -13.64 13.12 -2.00
C PHE A 519 -14.74 14.05 -1.48
N HIS A 520 -14.48 15.36 -1.47
CA HIS A 520 -15.45 16.36 -1.05
C HIS A 520 -16.50 16.59 -2.15
N LEU A 521 -17.69 16.05 -1.93
CA LEU A 521 -18.87 16.36 -2.75
C LEU A 521 -19.32 17.78 -2.49
N GLN A 522 -19.44 18.58 -3.55
CA GLN A 522 -19.83 19.98 -3.48
C GLN A 522 -21.13 20.20 -4.25
N PRO A 523 -21.99 21.14 -3.80
CA PRO A 523 -23.23 21.46 -4.51
C PRO A 523 -23.00 21.87 -5.97
N GLY A 524 -23.65 21.19 -6.89
CA GLY A 524 -23.57 21.48 -8.32
C GLY A 524 -22.40 20.82 -9.05
N HIS A 525 -21.46 20.18 -8.35
CA HIS A 525 -20.43 19.34 -8.94
C HIS A 525 -21.00 17.92 -9.16
N THR A 526 -20.66 17.31 -10.26
CA THR A 526 -21.16 15.97 -10.58
C THR A 526 -19.99 14.98 -10.72
N VAL A 527 -20.30 13.71 -10.44
CA VAL A 527 -19.37 12.59 -10.61
C VAL A 527 -19.98 11.62 -11.62
N THR A 528 -19.19 11.08 -12.52
CA THR A 528 -19.62 10.08 -13.48
C THR A 528 -18.99 8.73 -13.18
N LEU A 529 -19.83 7.69 -12.97
CA LEU A 529 -19.38 6.30 -13.04
C LEU A 529 -19.10 5.96 -14.50
N GLN A 530 -17.92 5.47 -14.80
CA GLN A 530 -17.58 4.89 -16.09
C GLN A 530 -17.30 3.39 -15.94
N LEU A 531 -18.02 2.57 -16.74
CA LEU A 531 -17.66 1.17 -16.96
C LEU A 531 -16.90 1.07 -18.28
N VAL A 532 -15.74 0.45 -18.26
CA VAL A 532 -14.83 0.32 -19.40
C VAL A 532 -14.37 -1.12 -19.64
N ALA A 533 -13.99 -1.43 -20.87
CA ALA A 533 -13.57 -2.78 -21.25
C ALA A 533 -12.12 -3.09 -20.89
N THR A 534 -11.25 -2.09 -20.79
CA THR A 534 -9.82 -2.30 -20.53
C THR A 534 -9.20 -1.12 -19.79
N THR A 535 -8.04 -1.34 -19.18
CA THR A 535 -7.28 -0.34 -18.43
C THR A 535 -5.79 -0.65 -18.48
N VAL A 536 -4.95 0.36 -18.25
CA VAL A 536 -3.49 0.21 -18.09
C VAL A 536 -3.09 -0.36 -16.72
N ALA A 537 -3.98 -0.33 -15.74
CA ALA A 537 -3.69 -0.76 -14.37
C ALA A 537 -3.66 -2.28 -14.22
N TYR A 538 -4.56 -2.99 -14.88
CA TYR A 538 -4.79 -4.43 -14.72
C TYR A 538 -4.48 -5.20 -16.01
N ALA A 539 -4.27 -6.51 -15.85
CA ALA A 539 -4.13 -7.43 -16.98
C ALA A 539 -5.35 -7.34 -17.88
N GLN A 540 -5.11 -7.43 -19.19
CA GLN A 540 -6.15 -7.24 -20.20
C GLN A 540 -7.24 -8.31 -20.10
N PRO A 541 -8.51 -7.91 -20.12
CA PRO A 541 -9.63 -8.83 -20.19
C PRO A 541 -9.71 -9.46 -21.58
N ARG A 542 -10.57 -10.45 -21.72
CA ARG A 542 -10.90 -11.03 -23.03
C ARG A 542 -11.85 -10.10 -23.76
N LEU A 543 -11.34 -9.42 -24.77
CA LEU A 543 -12.11 -8.50 -25.60
C LEU A 543 -12.97 -9.24 -26.62
N GLY A 544 -13.96 -8.54 -27.13
CA GLY A 544 -14.94 -9.03 -28.09
C GLY A 544 -16.32 -9.28 -27.46
N GLY A 545 -17.38 -8.92 -28.20
CA GLY A 545 -18.77 -8.98 -27.73
C GLY A 545 -19.22 -7.71 -27.02
N SER A 546 -20.31 -7.81 -26.27
CA SER A 546 -20.89 -6.70 -25.53
C SER A 546 -21.50 -7.14 -24.20
N LEU A 547 -21.58 -6.18 -23.27
CA LEU A 547 -22.34 -6.24 -22.04
C LEU A 547 -23.52 -5.29 -22.19
N ASP A 548 -24.73 -5.80 -21.93
CA ASP A 548 -25.97 -5.02 -21.80
C ASP A 548 -26.35 -4.95 -20.33
N ALA A 549 -26.19 -3.79 -19.72
CA ALA A 549 -26.59 -3.52 -18.34
C ALA A 549 -28.02 -3.00 -18.34
N SER A 550 -28.96 -3.87 -18.03
CA SER A 550 -30.38 -3.53 -17.93
C SER A 550 -30.70 -2.64 -16.73
N LYS A 551 -29.89 -2.70 -15.68
CA LYS A 551 -29.92 -1.82 -14.51
C LYS A 551 -28.53 -1.67 -13.93
N ILE A 552 -28.17 -0.42 -13.62
CA ILE A 552 -26.99 -0.07 -12.82
C ILE A 552 -27.48 0.79 -11.65
N SER A 553 -27.03 0.50 -10.44
CA SER A 553 -27.21 1.33 -9.27
C SER A 553 -25.83 1.59 -8.65
N ILE A 554 -25.51 2.85 -8.40
CA ILE A 554 -24.29 3.27 -7.72
C ILE A 554 -24.64 4.10 -6.50
N SER A 555 -23.99 3.84 -5.37
CA SER A 555 -24.13 4.65 -4.17
C SER A 555 -22.77 5.09 -3.66
N LEU A 556 -22.63 6.37 -3.36
CA LEU A 556 -21.45 6.96 -2.74
C LEU A 556 -21.69 7.08 -1.23
N PRO A 557 -20.80 6.54 -0.38
CA PRO A 557 -20.90 6.69 1.07
C PRO A 557 -20.64 8.15 1.47
N VAL A 558 -21.49 8.71 2.30
CA VAL A 558 -21.37 10.10 2.80
C VAL A 558 -21.09 10.08 4.29
N ALA A 559 -19.97 10.65 4.71
CA ALA A 559 -19.60 10.73 6.11
C ALA A 559 -20.48 11.73 6.87
N ASN A 560 -20.94 11.36 8.08
CA ASN A 560 -21.80 12.17 8.93
C ASN A 560 -21.07 12.80 10.12
N ASP A 561 -20.11 12.09 10.70
CA ASP A 561 -19.40 12.46 11.93
C ASP A 561 -17.94 12.90 11.70
N VAL A 562 -17.69 13.55 10.58
CA VAL A 562 -16.39 14.16 10.28
C VAL A 562 -16.43 15.67 10.47
N THR A 563 -15.32 16.22 10.95
CA THR A 563 -15.17 17.66 11.19
C THR A 563 -14.10 18.22 10.25
N PRO A 564 -14.28 19.40 9.63
CA PRO A 564 -13.17 20.09 8.98
C PRO A 564 -12.06 20.38 9.99
N GLY A 565 -10.83 19.93 9.67
CA GLY A 565 -9.63 20.12 10.48
C GLY A 565 -9.00 21.50 10.32
#